data_445f78d68a44a37cf1948663d14ec5ab
#
_entry.id   445f78d68a44a37cf1948663d14ec5ab
#
_cell.length_a   1.000
_cell.length_b   1.000
_cell.length_c   1.000
_cell.angle_alpha   90.00
_cell.angle_beta   90.00
_cell.angle_gamma   90.00
#
_symmetry.space_group_name_H-M   'P 1'
#
loop_
_entity.id
_entity.type
_entity.pdbx_description
1 polymer ?
#
loop_
_entity_poly.entity_id
_entity_poly.type
_entity_poly.pdbx_seq_one_letter_code
_entity_poly.pdbx_strand_id
1 'polypeptide(L)'
;MSTATLPTSSEQLRPRRRPTSRAGSVRRIPGTVLIVLLVAIEVLPLLWLLMNSFKSQDEFLNAPTWALPRELNLQNYVDAWVTGNIGQYLGNSVVAVFPALALMLLLGVAAGFVLEVMVFRGRGGILLLFLAGIMVPGQMILLPLFSVYFQAGITGSLWPLIITYTATGLPLTVFMMATYFRAIPREVFEASTLDGASIFRSFFSVALPMARNSIVTVGLVQFFFFWNDLLIALTFTNSSQLRTVQVGLLNFTGQFGATQYGPLFAAICINVFGILAIYLVLNQRIMAGLASGAVKG
;
A
#
# COMPACT_ATOMS: atom_id res chain seq x y z
N MET A 1 -14.61 85.77 18.59
CA MET A 1 -15.32 85.23 17.42
C MET A 1 -14.25 84.94 16.38
N SER A 2 -13.89 83.74 16.16
CA SER A 2 -12.94 83.33 15.08
C SER A 2 -13.51 82.04 14.54
N THR A 3 -14.02 82.11 13.36
CA THR A 3 -14.63 80.99 12.60
C THR A 3 -13.51 80.24 11.88
N ALA A 4 -13.22 79.02 12.27
CA ALA A 4 -12.30 78.14 11.60
C ALA A 4 -13.09 77.37 10.50
N THR A 5 -12.75 77.58 9.27
CA THR A 5 -13.20 76.86 8.09
C THR A 5 -12.47 75.53 7.92
N LEU A 6 -13.18 74.40 7.87
CA LEU A 6 -12.65 73.07 7.55
C LEU A 6 -12.41 72.96 6.02
N PRO A 7 -11.30 72.37 5.56
CA PRO A 7 -11.10 72.05 4.16
C PRO A 7 -11.74 70.72 3.81
N THR A 8 -12.67 70.72 2.85
CA THR A 8 -13.20 69.57 2.14
C THR A 8 -12.21 69.11 1.08
N SER A 9 -11.47 68.04 1.31
CA SER A 9 -10.71 67.37 0.27
C SER A 9 -11.36 66.00 -0.06
N SER A 10 -12.13 65.98 -1.13
CA SER A 10 -12.58 64.79 -1.80
C SER A 10 -11.44 64.20 -2.62
N GLU A 11 -10.58 63.38 -2.00
CA GLU A 11 -9.53 62.63 -2.68
C GLU A 11 -10.14 61.39 -3.29
N GLN A 12 -10.38 61.42 -4.59
CA GLN A 12 -10.86 60.32 -5.41
C GLN A 12 -9.86 59.16 -5.37
N LEU A 13 -10.19 58.08 -4.65
CA LEU A 13 -9.46 56.80 -4.68
C LEU A 13 -9.51 56.21 -6.10
N ARG A 14 -8.44 56.43 -6.87
CA ARG A 14 -8.21 55.71 -8.14
C ARG A 14 -8.01 54.25 -7.85
N PRO A 15 -8.73 53.32 -8.51
CA PRO A 15 -8.52 51.88 -8.33
C PRO A 15 -7.11 51.51 -8.80
N ARG A 16 -6.26 51.04 -7.87
CA ARG A 16 -4.96 50.45 -8.18
C ARG A 16 -5.16 49.25 -9.11
N ARG A 17 -4.83 49.40 -10.39
CA ARG A 17 -4.69 48.30 -11.33
C ARG A 17 -3.63 47.34 -10.79
N ARG A 18 -4.08 46.12 -10.35
CA ARG A 18 -3.16 45.03 -10.02
C ARG A 18 -2.38 44.67 -11.27
N PRO A 19 -1.05 44.64 -11.21
CA PRO A 19 -0.26 44.16 -12.33
C PRO A 19 -0.58 42.69 -12.54
N THR A 20 -1.13 42.34 -13.69
CA THR A 20 -1.24 40.94 -14.12
C THR A 20 0.16 40.41 -14.37
N SER A 21 0.73 39.73 -13.34
CA SER A 21 2.07 39.18 -13.44
C SER A 21 2.07 38.02 -14.43
N ARG A 22 2.49 38.26 -15.67
CA ARG A 22 2.88 37.24 -16.66
C ARG A 22 4.09 36.40 -16.22
N ALA A 23 4.68 36.70 -15.06
CA ALA A 23 5.89 36.03 -14.54
C ALA A 23 5.64 34.61 -14.00
N GLY A 24 4.38 34.17 -13.85
CA GLY A 24 4.05 32.85 -13.30
C GLY A 24 4.19 31.69 -14.29
N SER A 25 4.24 31.96 -15.59
CA SER A 25 4.25 30.91 -16.64
C SER A 25 5.65 30.31 -16.87
N VAL A 26 6.68 31.11 -16.92
CA VAL A 26 8.05 30.65 -17.23
C VAL A 26 8.67 29.82 -16.09
N ARG A 27 8.28 30.07 -14.85
CA ARG A 27 8.80 29.35 -13.67
C ARG A 27 8.20 27.93 -13.49
N ARG A 28 7.10 27.62 -14.18
CA ARG A 28 6.43 26.30 -14.12
C ARG A 28 7.01 25.29 -15.11
N ILE A 29 7.65 25.72 -16.18
CA ILE A 29 8.21 24.86 -17.24
C ILE A 29 9.21 23.84 -16.70
N PRO A 30 10.26 24.20 -15.91
CA PRO A 30 11.22 23.21 -15.42
C PRO A 30 10.58 22.18 -14.48
N GLY A 31 9.59 22.58 -13.66
CA GLY A 31 8.85 21.64 -12.81
C GLY A 31 7.99 20.66 -13.61
N THR A 32 7.31 21.15 -14.65
CA THR A 32 6.51 20.29 -15.53
C THR A 32 7.37 19.31 -16.30
N VAL A 33 8.52 19.76 -16.84
CA VAL A 33 9.47 18.88 -17.53
C VAL A 33 10.00 17.81 -16.59
N LEU A 34 10.36 18.16 -15.37
CA LEU A 34 10.81 17.19 -14.37
C LEU A 34 9.73 16.14 -14.05
N ILE A 35 8.47 16.58 -13.86
CA ILE A 35 7.35 15.65 -13.62
C ILE A 35 7.15 14.71 -14.81
N VAL A 36 7.17 15.23 -16.04
CA VAL A 36 7.02 14.41 -17.25
C VAL A 36 8.15 13.40 -17.38
N LEU A 37 9.40 13.79 -17.09
CA LEU A 37 10.54 12.88 -17.09
C LEU A 37 10.40 11.78 -16.03
N LEU A 38 10.01 12.13 -14.81
CA LEU A 38 9.78 11.15 -13.74
C LEU A 38 8.67 10.17 -14.12
N VAL A 39 7.54 10.66 -14.63
CA VAL A 39 6.43 9.80 -15.10
C VAL A 39 6.89 8.91 -16.25
N ALA A 40 7.67 9.43 -17.20
CA ALA A 40 8.18 8.62 -18.29
C ALA A 40 9.10 7.48 -17.78
N ILE A 41 9.99 7.77 -16.83
CA ILE A 41 10.88 6.76 -16.24
C ILE A 41 10.07 5.64 -15.57
N GLU A 42 8.98 5.98 -14.88
CA GLU A 42 8.11 4.99 -14.21
C GLU A 42 7.24 4.19 -15.21
N VAL A 43 6.77 4.82 -16.28
CA VAL A 43 5.86 4.19 -17.25
C VAL A 43 6.62 3.34 -18.28
N LEU A 44 7.83 3.73 -18.67
CA LEU A 44 8.63 3.01 -19.68
C LEU A 44 8.85 1.52 -19.36
N PRO A 45 9.22 1.12 -18.12
CA PRO A 45 9.37 -0.30 -17.78
C PRO A 45 8.05 -1.07 -17.90
N LEU A 46 6.93 -0.45 -17.56
CA LEU A 46 5.60 -1.08 -17.67
C LEU A 46 5.19 -1.29 -19.14
N LEU A 47 5.47 -0.30 -20.01
CA LEU A 47 5.26 -0.44 -21.45
C LEU A 47 6.18 -1.51 -22.04
N TRP A 48 7.44 -1.53 -21.62
CA TRP A 48 8.38 -2.55 -22.05
C TRP A 48 7.93 -3.96 -21.65
N LEU A 49 7.48 -4.14 -20.42
CA LEU A 49 6.92 -5.39 -19.91
C LEU A 49 5.71 -5.82 -20.75
N LEU A 50 4.76 -4.89 -20.97
CA LEU A 50 3.56 -5.15 -21.75
C LEU A 50 3.89 -5.53 -23.21
N MET A 51 4.82 -4.83 -23.86
CA MET A 51 5.26 -5.16 -25.21
C MET A 51 5.86 -6.58 -25.28
N ASN A 52 6.73 -6.91 -24.34
CA ASN A 52 7.40 -8.22 -24.34
C ASN A 52 6.47 -9.38 -23.95
N SER A 53 5.35 -9.11 -23.26
CA SER A 53 4.35 -10.14 -22.98
C SER A 53 3.62 -10.67 -24.24
N PHE A 54 3.69 -9.95 -25.36
CA PHE A 54 3.12 -10.36 -26.63
C PHE A 54 4.13 -10.97 -27.60
N LYS A 55 5.43 -10.98 -27.28
CA LYS A 55 6.46 -11.56 -28.14
C LYS A 55 6.51 -13.08 -27.99
N SER A 56 6.83 -13.77 -29.09
CA SER A 56 7.23 -15.18 -29.00
C SER A 56 8.59 -15.32 -28.31
N GLN A 57 8.91 -16.54 -27.85
CA GLN A 57 10.20 -16.84 -27.22
C GLN A 57 11.38 -16.50 -28.15
N ASP A 58 11.28 -16.88 -29.40
CA ASP A 58 12.31 -16.64 -30.44
C ASP A 58 12.49 -15.13 -30.70
N GLU A 59 11.38 -14.40 -30.82
CA GLU A 59 11.40 -12.96 -31.03
C GLU A 59 12.03 -12.23 -29.84
N PHE A 60 11.70 -12.64 -28.62
CA PHE A 60 12.27 -12.03 -27.41
C PHE A 60 13.80 -12.22 -27.33
N LEU A 61 14.29 -13.41 -27.70
CA LEU A 61 15.71 -13.72 -27.62
C LEU A 61 16.54 -13.11 -28.75
N ASN A 62 15.97 -12.98 -29.96
CA ASN A 62 16.72 -12.65 -31.18
C ASN A 62 16.41 -11.25 -31.76
N ALA A 63 15.30 -10.59 -31.34
CA ALA A 63 15.00 -9.23 -31.78
C ALA A 63 15.57 -8.19 -30.80
N PRO A 64 15.75 -6.91 -31.23
CA PRO A 64 16.13 -5.84 -30.33
C PRO A 64 15.16 -5.70 -29.15
N THR A 65 15.69 -5.43 -27.96
CA THR A 65 14.95 -5.41 -26.69
C THR A 65 13.70 -4.51 -26.73
N TRP A 66 13.78 -3.38 -27.44
CA TRP A 66 12.70 -2.38 -27.57
C TRP A 66 11.92 -2.51 -28.90
N ALA A 67 12.18 -3.53 -29.69
CA ALA A 67 11.39 -3.76 -30.89
C ALA A 67 9.93 -4.07 -30.53
N LEU A 68 9.00 -3.50 -31.29
CA LEU A 68 7.58 -3.86 -31.17
C LEU A 68 7.38 -5.32 -31.57
N PRO A 69 6.42 -6.05 -30.97
CA PRO A 69 6.11 -7.40 -31.38
C PRO A 69 5.66 -7.42 -32.86
N ARG A 70 6.15 -8.38 -33.61
CA ARG A 70 5.75 -8.58 -35.02
C ARG A 70 4.30 -9.03 -35.13
N GLU A 71 3.89 -9.89 -34.20
CA GLU A 71 2.53 -10.36 -34.02
C GLU A 71 2.14 -10.35 -32.55
N LEU A 72 0.87 -10.09 -32.26
CA LEU A 72 0.37 -10.11 -30.88
C LEU A 72 0.11 -11.57 -30.48
N ASN A 73 1.09 -12.18 -29.79
CA ASN A 73 0.97 -13.54 -29.30
C ASN A 73 0.16 -13.59 -27.99
N LEU A 74 -1.16 -13.70 -28.12
CA LEU A 74 -2.08 -13.84 -26.99
C LEU A 74 -1.97 -15.22 -26.30
N GLN A 75 -1.35 -16.21 -26.98
CA GLN A 75 -1.16 -17.55 -26.41
C GLN A 75 -0.31 -17.48 -25.12
N ASN A 76 0.59 -16.54 -24.99
CA ASN A 76 1.36 -16.31 -23.76
C ASN A 76 0.46 -16.12 -22.52
N TYR A 77 -0.66 -15.40 -22.68
CA TYR A 77 -1.62 -15.18 -21.58
C TYR A 77 -2.41 -16.45 -21.27
N VAL A 78 -2.79 -17.22 -22.28
CA VAL A 78 -3.44 -18.52 -22.09
C VAL A 78 -2.50 -19.49 -21.39
N ASP A 79 -1.25 -19.57 -21.83
CA ASP A 79 -0.22 -20.42 -21.21
C ASP A 79 0.08 -20.00 -19.78
N ALA A 80 0.17 -18.70 -19.51
CA ALA A 80 0.34 -18.19 -18.14
C ALA A 80 -0.83 -18.60 -17.24
N TRP A 81 -2.07 -18.45 -17.74
CA TRP A 81 -3.27 -18.72 -16.96
C TRP A 81 -3.51 -20.21 -16.74
N VAL A 82 -3.42 -21.03 -17.80
CA VAL A 82 -3.77 -22.46 -17.78
C VAL A 82 -2.57 -23.31 -17.34
N THR A 83 -1.45 -23.23 -18.08
CA THR A 83 -0.27 -24.06 -17.84
C THR A 83 0.53 -23.56 -16.62
N GLY A 84 0.67 -22.24 -16.51
CA GLY A 84 1.35 -21.57 -15.37
C GLY A 84 0.52 -21.52 -14.11
N ASN A 85 -0.79 -21.87 -14.14
CA ASN A 85 -1.72 -21.85 -13.02
C ASN A 85 -1.82 -20.48 -12.28
N ILE A 86 -1.57 -19.35 -12.98
CA ILE A 86 -1.55 -18.02 -12.35
C ILE A 86 -2.89 -17.67 -11.72
N GLY A 87 -4.01 -18.10 -12.30
CA GLY A 87 -5.34 -17.88 -11.71
C GLY A 87 -5.48 -18.50 -10.31
N GLN A 88 -4.99 -19.72 -10.11
CA GLN A 88 -4.99 -20.38 -8.80
C GLN A 88 -4.07 -19.65 -7.82
N TYR A 89 -2.87 -19.25 -8.26
CA TYR A 89 -1.90 -18.57 -7.40
C TYR A 89 -2.35 -17.18 -6.98
N LEU A 90 -3.05 -16.45 -7.84
CA LEU A 90 -3.74 -15.21 -7.49
C LEU A 90 -4.81 -15.46 -6.44
N GLY A 91 -5.64 -16.51 -6.61
CA GLY A 91 -6.64 -16.92 -5.63
C GLY A 91 -6.02 -17.22 -4.26
N ASN A 92 -4.92 -17.99 -4.23
CA ASN A 92 -4.18 -18.28 -3.01
C ASN A 92 -3.62 -17.03 -2.35
N SER A 93 -3.07 -16.09 -3.16
CA SER A 93 -2.59 -14.80 -2.65
C SER A 93 -3.72 -14.01 -1.99
N VAL A 94 -4.89 -13.96 -2.61
CA VAL A 94 -6.08 -13.31 -2.02
C VAL A 94 -6.46 -13.97 -0.70
N VAL A 95 -6.56 -15.30 -0.66
CA VAL A 95 -6.94 -16.08 0.54
C VAL A 95 -5.89 -15.96 1.66
N ALA A 96 -4.62 -15.78 1.34
CA ALA A 96 -3.58 -15.58 2.34
C ALA A 96 -3.50 -14.13 2.83
N VAL A 97 -3.46 -13.17 1.90
CA VAL A 97 -3.17 -11.76 2.21
C VAL A 97 -4.34 -11.06 2.88
N PHE A 98 -5.58 -11.21 2.38
CA PHE A 98 -6.70 -10.44 2.92
C PHE A 98 -7.10 -10.85 4.35
N PRO A 99 -7.16 -12.15 4.73
CA PRO A 99 -7.38 -12.52 6.12
C PRO A 99 -6.24 -12.05 7.04
N ALA A 100 -4.98 -12.15 6.58
CA ALA A 100 -3.84 -11.66 7.34
C ALA A 100 -3.93 -10.14 7.59
N LEU A 101 -4.27 -9.35 6.56
CA LEU A 101 -4.52 -7.91 6.68
C LEU A 101 -5.66 -7.60 7.65
N ALA A 102 -6.78 -8.32 7.54
CA ALA A 102 -7.93 -8.11 8.40
C ALA A 102 -7.58 -8.37 9.88
N LEU A 103 -6.92 -9.49 10.17
CA LEU A 103 -6.47 -9.83 11.53
C LEU A 103 -5.44 -8.83 12.05
N MET A 104 -4.46 -8.49 11.24
CA MET A 104 -3.41 -7.54 11.59
C MET A 104 -3.99 -6.15 11.87
N LEU A 105 -4.89 -5.64 11.03
CA LEU A 105 -5.54 -4.34 11.23
C LEU A 105 -6.42 -4.36 12.47
N LEU A 106 -7.23 -5.41 12.67
CA LEU A 106 -8.07 -5.55 13.84
C LEU A 106 -7.25 -5.47 15.13
N LEU A 107 -6.20 -6.27 15.22
CA LEU A 107 -5.34 -6.33 16.39
C LEU A 107 -4.46 -5.07 16.54
N GLY A 108 -3.85 -4.63 15.44
CA GLY A 108 -2.91 -3.51 15.45
C GLY A 108 -3.56 -2.16 15.71
N VAL A 109 -4.77 -1.92 15.16
CA VAL A 109 -5.54 -0.69 15.43
C VAL A 109 -6.00 -0.66 16.88
N ALA A 110 -6.54 -1.77 17.41
CA ALA A 110 -6.95 -1.87 18.80
C ALA A 110 -5.75 -1.69 19.74
N ALA A 111 -4.63 -2.35 19.49
CA ALA A 111 -3.41 -2.20 20.29
C ALA A 111 -2.86 -0.78 20.22
N GLY A 112 -2.80 -0.16 19.04
CA GLY A 112 -2.37 1.23 18.88
C GLY A 112 -3.23 2.22 19.68
N PHE A 113 -4.56 2.03 19.65
CA PHE A 113 -5.49 2.82 20.45
C PHE A 113 -5.24 2.63 21.97
N VAL A 114 -5.16 1.39 22.44
CA VAL A 114 -4.94 1.09 23.85
C VAL A 114 -3.62 1.68 24.36
N LEU A 115 -2.54 1.52 23.60
CA LEU A 115 -1.21 1.96 24.00
C LEU A 115 -1.04 3.47 23.99
N GLU A 116 -1.81 4.21 23.16
CA GLU A 116 -1.67 5.67 23.06
C GLU A 116 -2.75 6.42 23.83
N VAL A 117 -4.01 6.01 23.75
CA VAL A 117 -5.15 6.73 24.33
C VAL A 117 -5.36 6.35 25.80
N MET A 118 -5.23 5.05 26.12
CA MET A 118 -5.42 4.61 27.52
C MET A 118 -4.17 4.87 28.36
N VAL A 119 -4.40 5.23 29.65
CA VAL A 119 -3.33 5.48 30.61
C VAL A 119 -3.22 4.32 31.57
N PHE A 120 -2.14 3.53 31.46
CA PHE A 120 -1.83 2.43 32.37
C PHE A 120 -0.32 2.24 32.54
N ARG A 121 0.08 1.55 33.66
CA ARG A 121 1.50 1.27 33.91
C ARG A 121 2.04 0.26 32.91
N GLY A 122 3.20 0.55 32.30
CA GLY A 122 3.87 -0.35 31.37
C GLY A 122 3.54 -0.15 29.89
N ARG A 123 2.59 0.74 29.53
CA ARG A 123 2.23 0.98 28.11
C ARG A 123 3.43 1.32 27.22
N GLY A 124 4.37 2.13 27.73
CA GLY A 124 5.59 2.49 27.00
C GLY A 124 6.51 1.29 26.77
N GLY A 125 6.65 0.39 27.75
CA GLY A 125 7.42 -0.86 27.61
C GLY A 125 6.80 -1.80 26.58
N ILE A 126 5.46 -1.91 26.55
CA ILE A 126 4.77 -2.72 25.54
C ILE A 126 4.96 -2.13 24.13
N LEU A 127 4.84 -0.80 23.99
CA LEU A 127 5.11 -0.14 22.70
C LEU A 127 6.56 -0.35 22.27
N LEU A 128 7.51 -0.28 23.19
CA LEU A 128 8.92 -0.55 22.93
C LEU A 128 9.15 -2.00 22.49
N LEU A 129 8.42 -2.95 23.05
CA LEU A 129 8.48 -4.36 22.63
C LEU A 129 8.01 -4.53 21.16
N PHE A 130 6.92 -3.85 20.76
CA PHE A 130 6.51 -3.84 19.35
C PHE A 130 7.57 -3.19 18.45
N LEU A 131 8.18 -2.08 18.88
CA LEU A 131 9.26 -1.45 18.13
C LEU A 131 10.48 -2.37 17.99
N ALA A 132 10.85 -3.10 19.04
CA ALA A 132 11.90 -4.11 18.97
C ALA A 132 11.55 -5.23 17.96
N GLY A 133 10.26 -5.59 17.84
CA GLY A 133 9.78 -6.55 16.86
C GLY A 133 10.03 -6.13 15.39
N ILE A 134 10.04 -4.82 15.09
CA ILE A 134 10.37 -4.31 13.75
C ILE A 134 11.85 -4.58 13.40
N MET A 135 12.72 -4.63 14.40
CA MET A 135 14.16 -4.84 14.19
C MET A 135 14.52 -6.31 13.97
N VAL A 136 13.60 -7.24 14.21
CA VAL A 136 13.85 -8.68 13.99
C VAL A 136 13.75 -8.97 12.49
N PRO A 137 14.83 -9.41 11.83
CA PRO A 137 14.77 -9.78 10.43
C PRO A 137 13.84 -10.98 10.23
N GLY A 138 12.77 -10.78 9.42
CA GLY A 138 11.77 -11.83 9.18
C GLY A 138 12.36 -13.15 8.70
N GLN A 139 13.47 -13.10 7.95
CA GLN A 139 14.15 -14.26 7.42
C GLN A 139 14.72 -15.18 8.52
N MET A 140 15.16 -14.63 9.65
CA MET A 140 15.75 -15.39 10.76
C MET A 140 14.72 -16.27 11.49
N ILE A 141 13.45 -15.90 11.45
CA ILE A 141 12.39 -16.64 12.15
C ILE A 141 11.76 -17.74 11.30
N LEU A 142 12.04 -17.81 9.98
CA LEU A 142 11.38 -18.74 9.06
C LEU A 142 11.59 -20.20 9.44
N LEU A 143 12.84 -20.60 9.70
CA LEU A 143 13.16 -22.00 10.04
C LEU A 143 12.55 -22.43 11.39
N PRO A 144 12.68 -21.66 12.49
CA PRO A 144 11.97 -21.97 13.73
C PRO A 144 10.45 -22.05 13.54
N LEU A 145 9.84 -21.10 12.81
CA LEU A 145 8.39 -21.10 12.56
C LEU A 145 7.97 -22.31 11.73
N PHE A 146 8.75 -22.70 10.72
CA PHE A 146 8.46 -23.90 9.94
C PHE A 146 8.38 -25.14 10.84
N SER A 147 9.34 -25.28 11.77
CA SER A 147 9.33 -26.39 12.73
C SER A 147 8.09 -26.39 13.63
N VAL A 148 7.68 -25.23 14.12
CA VAL A 148 6.46 -25.09 14.94
C VAL A 148 5.22 -25.46 14.13
N TYR A 149 5.06 -24.94 12.90
CA TYR A 149 3.90 -25.23 12.06
C TYR A 149 3.86 -26.68 11.58
N PHE A 150 5.03 -27.28 11.35
CA PHE A 150 5.13 -28.70 11.03
C PHE A 150 4.66 -29.57 12.19
N GLN A 151 5.11 -29.29 13.42
CA GLN A 151 4.67 -29.99 14.63
C GLN A 151 3.19 -29.78 14.92
N ALA A 152 2.65 -28.58 14.60
CA ALA A 152 1.22 -28.29 14.73
C ALA A 152 0.37 -28.92 13.61
N GLY A 153 0.98 -29.55 12.59
CA GLY A 153 0.26 -30.22 11.49
C GLY A 153 -0.48 -29.27 10.53
N ILE A 154 -0.10 -27.98 10.45
CA ILE A 154 -0.79 -26.97 9.62
C ILE A 154 -0.04 -26.59 8.34
N THR A 155 1.13 -27.17 8.08
CA THR A 155 1.99 -26.85 6.90
C THR A 155 1.35 -27.19 5.55
N GLY A 156 0.34 -28.06 5.51
CA GLY A 156 -0.41 -28.41 4.30
C GLY A 156 -1.53 -27.41 3.94
N SER A 157 -1.49 -26.17 4.44
CA SER A 157 -2.52 -25.15 4.27
C SER A 157 -1.95 -23.76 4.15
N LEU A 158 -2.78 -22.73 3.92
CA LEU A 158 -2.37 -21.32 3.91
C LEU A 158 -2.31 -20.68 5.30
N TRP A 159 -2.69 -21.40 6.37
CA TRP A 159 -2.65 -20.87 7.73
C TRP A 159 -1.26 -20.41 8.21
N PRO A 160 -0.16 -21.15 7.95
CA PRO A 160 1.19 -20.68 8.27
C PRO A 160 1.48 -19.30 7.71
N LEU A 161 1.04 -19.05 6.47
CA LEU A 161 1.25 -17.78 5.79
C LEU A 161 0.39 -16.67 6.41
N ILE A 162 -0.91 -16.93 6.66
CA ILE A 162 -1.82 -15.98 7.31
C ILE A 162 -1.30 -15.57 8.69
N ILE A 163 -0.90 -16.53 9.52
CA ILE A 163 -0.40 -16.27 10.87
C ILE A 163 0.91 -15.49 10.82
N THR A 164 1.84 -15.89 9.95
CA THR A 164 3.14 -15.22 9.83
C THR A 164 2.99 -13.78 9.34
N TYR A 165 2.20 -13.54 8.31
CA TYR A 165 1.93 -12.17 7.83
C TYR A 165 1.26 -11.31 8.89
N THR A 166 0.27 -11.86 9.60
CA THR A 166 -0.36 -11.15 10.72
C THR A 166 0.67 -10.77 11.77
N ALA A 167 1.48 -11.73 12.22
CA ALA A 167 2.45 -11.52 13.29
C ALA A 167 3.57 -10.53 12.90
N THR A 168 4.12 -10.67 11.69
CA THR A 168 5.22 -9.80 11.20
C THR A 168 4.73 -8.40 10.86
N GLY A 169 3.48 -8.23 10.46
CA GLY A 169 2.87 -6.93 10.18
C GLY A 169 2.45 -6.15 11.42
N LEU A 170 2.14 -6.84 12.53
CA LEU A 170 1.66 -6.21 13.77
C LEU A 170 2.58 -5.12 14.33
N PRO A 171 3.91 -5.31 14.48
CA PRO A 171 4.78 -4.31 15.07
C PRO A 171 4.70 -2.95 14.39
N LEU A 172 4.84 -2.92 13.06
CA LEU A 172 4.75 -1.69 12.28
C LEU A 172 3.34 -1.08 12.34
N THR A 173 2.31 -1.91 12.26
CA THR A 173 0.92 -1.47 12.32
C THR A 173 0.60 -0.82 13.67
N VAL A 174 0.98 -1.43 14.77
CA VAL A 174 0.78 -0.88 16.13
C VAL A 174 1.51 0.46 16.27
N PHE A 175 2.76 0.54 15.83
CA PHE A 175 3.54 1.77 15.87
C PHE A 175 2.91 2.90 15.05
N MET A 176 2.53 2.61 13.81
CA MET A 176 1.87 3.61 12.95
C MET A 176 0.55 4.06 13.55
N MET A 177 -0.29 3.13 14.01
CA MET A 177 -1.59 3.47 14.59
C MET A 177 -1.46 4.25 15.91
N ALA A 178 -0.52 3.88 16.78
CA ALA A 178 -0.22 4.67 18.00
C ALA A 178 0.20 6.11 17.64
N THR A 179 1.03 6.27 16.62
CA THR A 179 1.44 7.60 16.12
C THR A 179 0.25 8.42 15.59
N TYR A 180 -0.66 7.79 14.87
CA TYR A 180 -1.88 8.45 14.37
C TYR A 180 -2.83 8.82 15.51
N PHE A 181 -3.05 7.93 16.49
CA PHE A 181 -3.90 8.25 17.64
C PHE A 181 -3.30 9.35 18.52
N ARG A 182 -1.97 9.45 18.59
CA ARG A 182 -1.27 10.56 19.28
C ARG A 182 -1.55 11.92 18.64
N ALA A 183 -1.79 11.98 17.33
CA ALA A 183 -2.11 13.21 16.62
C ALA A 183 -3.55 13.69 16.87
N ILE A 184 -4.42 12.86 17.44
CA ILE A 184 -5.79 13.25 17.81
C ILE A 184 -5.72 14.01 19.15
N PRO A 185 -6.29 15.24 19.25
CA PRO A 185 -6.33 15.99 20.48
C PRO A 185 -6.98 15.18 21.62
N ARG A 186 -6.39 15.19 22.79
CA ARG A 186 -6.88 14.42 23.96
C ARG A 186 -8.26 14.87 24.42
N GLU A 187 -8.55 16.14 24.24
CA GLU A 187 -9.83 16.78 24.56
C GLU A 187 -11.01 16.08 23.88
N VAL A 188 -10.81 15.48 22.71
CA VAL A 188 -11.83 14.69 22.01
C VAL A 188 -12.23 13.45 22.82
N PHE A 189 -11.25 12.76 23.38
CA PHE A 189 -11.49 11.56 24.20
C PHE A 189 -12.02 11.93 25.59
N GLU A 190 -11.57 13.03 26.16
CA GLU A 190 -12.05 13.57 27.45
C GLU A 190 -13.52 13.99 27.32
N ALA A 191 -13.90 14.71 26.27
CA ALA A 191 -15.28 15.06 25.96
C ALA A 191 -16.18 13.81 25.82
N SER A 192 -15.72 12.80 25.08
CA SER A 192 -16.42 11.52 24.95
C SER A 192 -16.66 10.85 26.32
N THR A 193 -15.69 10.94 27.22
CA THR A 193 -15.81 10.38 28.58
C THR A 193 -16.80 11.20 29.44
N LEU A 194 -16.78 12.52 29.31
CA LEU A 194 -17.73 13.42 30.00
C LEU A 194 -19.17 13.16 29.53
N ASP A 195 -19.36 12.82 28.25
CA ASP A 195 -20.66 12.40 27.69
C ASP A 195 -21.08 10.97 28.13
N GLY A 196 -20.33 10.34 29.02
CA GLY A 196 -20.64 9.01 29.57
C GLY A 196 -20.33 7.85 28.61
N ALA A 197 -19.54 8.05 27.57
CA ALA A 197 -19.16 6.96 26.68
C ALA A 197 -18.15 6.02 27.36
N SER A 198 -18.41 4.71 27.28
CA SER A 198 -17.43 3.70 27.68
C SER A 198 -16.23 3.72 26.71
N ILE A 199 -15.09 3.16 27.11
CA ILE A 199 -13.89 3.09 26.29
C ILE A 199 -14.15 2.38 24.93
N PHE A 200 -14.98 1.34 24.94
CA PHE A 200 -15.39 0.66 23.70
C PHE A 200 -16.21 1.59 22.79
N ARG A 201 -17.14 2.36 23.37
CA ARG A 201 -17.93 3.33 22.61
C ARG A 201 -17.04 4.43 22.06
N SER A 202 -16.10 4.96 22.83
CA SER A 202 -15.10 5.93 22.35
C SER A 202 -14.23 5.35 21.23
N PHE A 203 -13.82 4.07 21.33
CA PHE A 203 -13.07 3.40 20.27
C PHE A 203 -13.85 3.30 18.96
N PHE A 204 -15.06 2.71 19.00
CA PHE A 204 -15.83 2.45 17.78
C PHE A 204 -16.50 3.71 17.20
N SER A 205 -16.98 4.64 18.04
CA SER A 205 -17.75 5.79 17.60
C SER A 205 -16.92 7.06 17.40
N VAL A 206 -15.72 7.15 17.98
CA VAL A 206 -14.86 8.33 17.88
C VAL A 206 -13.53 7.99 17.23
N ALA A 207 -12.74 7.09 17.83
CA ALA A 207 -11.38 6.80 17.37
C ALA A 207 -11.32 6.20 15.98
N LEU A 208 -12.09 5.13 15.70
CA LEU A 208 -12.10 4.44 14.41
C LEU A 208 -12.55 5.35 13.26
N PRO A 209 -13.66 6.11 13.35
CA PRO A 209 -14.06 7.03 12.30
C PRO A 209 -13.00 8.11 12.02
N MET A 210 -12.35 8.64 13.05
CA MET A 210 -11.29 9.64 12.89
C MET A 210 -10.03 9.05 12.26
N ALA A 211 -9.67 7.81 12.63
CA ALA A 211 -8.48 7.13 12.12
C ALA A 211 -8.70 6.39 10.78
N ARG A 212 -9.91 6.41 10.22
CA ARG A 212 -10.24 5.58 9.03
C ARG A 212 -9.25 5.72 7.86
N ASN A 213 -8.83 6.96 7.55
CA ASN A 213 -7.89 7.21 6.45
C ASN A 213 -6.50 6.64 6.77
N SER A 214 -6.07 6.75 8.02
CA SER A 214 -4.82 6.19 8.51
C SER A 214 -4.84 4.66 8.50
N ILE A 215 -5.97 4.05 8.90
CA ILE A 215 -6.17 2.60 8.83
C ILE A 215 -6.05 2.10 7.39
N VAL A 216 -6.68 2.79 6.43
CA VAL A 216 -6.58 2.44 5.01
C VAL A 216 -5.14 2.60 4.50
N THR A 217 -4.45 3.67 4.90
CA THR A 217 -3.05 3.89 4.52
C THR A 217 -2.13 2.77 5.04
N VAL A 218 -2.27 2.41 6.33
CA VAL A 218 -1.52 1.30 6.92
C VAL A 218 -1.85 -0.02 6.23
N GLY A 219 -3.14 -0.26 5.98
CA GLY A 219 -3.61 -1.44 5.26
C GLY A 219 -3.01 -1.55 3.86
N LEU A 220 -2.93 -0.45 3.10
CA LEU A 220 -2.30 -0.43 1.78
C LEU A 220 -0.81 -0.72 1.83
N VAL A 221 -0.08 -0.10 2.76
CA VAL A 221 1.36 -0.34 2.94
C VAL A 221 1.61 -1.83 3.22
N GLN A 222 0.87 -2.41 4.15
CA GLN A 222 1.01 -3.81 4.52
C GLN A 222 0.51 -4.77 3.41
N PHE A 223 -0.52 -4.38 2.65
CA PHE A 223 -0.96 -5.12 1.47
C PHE A 223 0.20 -5.28 0.49
N PHE A 224 0.92 -4.21 0.16
CA PHE A 224 2.05 -4.30 -0.75
C PHE A 224 3.18 -5.17 -0.20
N PHE A 225 3.46 -5.12 1.10
CA PHE A 225 4.45 -5.99 1.73
C PHE A 225 4.07 -7.46 1.61
N PHE A 226 2.83 -7.82 1.97
CA PHE A 226 2.39 -9.23 1.94
C PHE A 226 2.20 -9.76 0.53
N TRP A 227 1.65 -8.92 -0.37
CA TRP A 227 1.42 -9.33 -1.75
C TRP A 227 2.71 -9.59 -2.53
N ASN A 228 3.74 -8.80 -2.30
CA ASN A 228 5.04 -8.92 -2.98
C ASN A 228 6.03 -9.82 -2.23
N ASP A 229 5.62 -10.44 -1.12
CA ASP A 229 6.50 -11.35 -0.39
C ASP A 229 6.73 -12.65 -1.16
N LEU A 230 8.00 -12.98 -1.31
CA LEU A 230 8.44 -14.23 -1.93
C LEU A 230 8.97 -15.21 -0.89
N LEU A 231 9.76 -14.75 0.08
CA LEU A 231 10.54 -15.62 0.94
C LEU A 231 9.68 -16.37 1.97
N ILE A 232 8.79 -15.68 2.64
CA ILE A 232 7.85 -16.28 3.60
C ILE A 232 6.92 -17.24 2.84
N ALA A 233 6.38 -16.79 1.69
CA ALA A 233 5.51 -17.60 0.86
C ALA A 233 6.22 -18.86 0.35
N LEU A 234 7.45 -18.75 -0.17
CA LEU A 234 8.25 -19.89 -0.64
C LEU A 234 8.53 -20.90 0.47
N THR A 235 8.73 -20.41 1.71
CA THR A 235 9.00 -21.28 2.86
C THR A 235 7.76 -22.09 3.27
N PHE A 236 6.57 -21.50 3.22
CA PHE A 236 5.37 -22.12 3.77
C PHE A 236 4.42 -22.71 2.72
N THR A 237 4.61 -22.45 1.41
CA THR A 237 3.77 -23.00 0.33
C THR A 237 4.51 -24.11 -0.42
N ASN A 238 4.76 -25.23 0.25
CA ASN A 238 5.57 -26.34 -0.28
C ASN A 238 4.92 -27.12 -1.44
N SER A 239 3.58 -27.11 -1.54
CA SER A 239 2.87 -27.76 -2.64
C SER A 239 2.54 -26.75 -3.75
N SER A 240 2.55 -27.23 -5.00
CA SER A 240 2.17 -26.39 -6.15
C SER A 240 0.76 -25.81 -6.01
N GLN A 241 -0.14 -26.50 -5.31
CA GLN A 241 -1.51 -26.07 -5.11
C GLN A 241 -1.66 -24.88 -4.16
N LEU A 242 -0.69 -24.67 -3.25
CA LEU A 242 -0.74 -23.61 -2.24
C LEU A 242 0.08 -22.36 -2.59
N ARG A 243 0.82 -22.39 -3.69
CA ARG A 243 1.71 -21.28 -4.08
C ARG A 243 0.94 -19.98 -4.22
N THR A 244 1.55 -18.91 -3.72
CA THR A 244 1.13 -17.53 -4.03
C THR A 244 1.59 -17.13 -5.41
N VAL A 245 1.08 -16.02 -5.94
CA VAL A 245 1.45 -15.51 -7.26
C VAL A 245 2.95 -15.27 -7.39
N GLN A 246 3.61 -14.72 -6.36
CA GLN A 246 5.05 -14.47 -6.39
C GLN A 246 5.86 -15.76 -6.50
N VAL A 247 5.48 -16.80 -5.76
CA VAL A 247 6.10 -18.12 -5.85
C VAL A 247 5.77 -18.78 -7.19
N GLY A 248 4.55 -18.60 -7.68
CA GLY A 248 4.10 -19.15 -8.97
C GLY A 248 4.88 -18.61 -10.17
N LEU A 249 5.35 -17.36 -10.13
CA LEU A 249 6.19 -16.79 -11.19
C LEU A 249 7.50 -17.57 -11.40
N LEU A 250 8.02 -18.24 -10.37
CA LEU A 250 9.21 -19.07 -10.48
C LEU A 250 9.00 -20.32 -11.36
N ASN A 251 7.75 -20.74 -11.58
CA ASN A 251 7.45 -21.92 -12.43
C ASN A 251 7.82 -21.72 -13.89
N PHE A 252 7.89 -20.48 -14.36
CA PHE A 252 8.28 -20.17 -15.75
C PHE A 252 9.79 -20.30 -16.00
N THR A 253 10.58 -20.46 -14.93
CA THR A 253 12.00 -20.79 -15.01
C THR A 253 12.14 -22.29 -14.84
N GLY A 254 12.47 -23.01 -15.93
CA GLY A 254 12.66 -24.45 -15.93
C GLY A 254 13.93 -24.88 -15.20
N GLN A 255 14.04 -26.21 -14.98
CA GLN A 255 15.29 -26.84 -14.54
C GLN A 255 16.38 -26.49 -15.55
N PHE A 256 17.55 -26.21 -15.25
CA PHE A 256 18.66 -25.77 -16.13
C PHE A 256 18.54 -24.32 -16.66
N GLY A 257 17.68 -23.47 -16.10
CA GLY A 257 17.62 -22.05 -16.42
C GLY A 257 16.88 -21.69 -17.73
N ALA A 258 16.23 -22.65 -18.37
CA ALA A 258 15.39 -22.37 -19.53
C ALA A 258 14.14 -21.58 -19.09
N THR A 259 14.09 -20.27 -19.34
CA THR A 259 12.98 -19.41 -18.97
C THR A 259 12.00 -19.27 -20.15
N GLN A 260 10.72 -19.45 -19.87
CA GLN A 260 9.62 -19.17 -20.82
C GLN A 260 9.24 -17.69 -20.70
N TYR A 261 9.93 -16.84 -21.44
CA TYR A 261 9.82 -15.38 -21.30
C TYR A 261 8.43 -14.84 -21.66
N GLY A 262 7.82 -15.30 -22.75
CA GLY A 262 6.49 -14.84 -23.16
C GLY A 262 5.43 -15.07 -22.07
N PRO A 263 5.18 -16.31 -21.62
CA PRO A 263 4.25 -16.60 -20.54
C PRO A 263 4.64 -15.94 -19.20
N LEU A 264 5.94 -15.82 -18.88
CA LEU A 264 6.41 -15.13 -17.69
C LEU A 264 6.01 -13.66 -17.70
N PHE A 265 6.28 -12.94 -18.79
CA PHE A 265 5.89 -11.53 -18.91
C PHE A 265 4.38 -11.36 -18.90
N ALA A 266 3.62 -12.26 -19.52
CA ALA A 266 2.17 -12.25 -19.44
C ALA A 266 1.67 -12.44 -18.01
N ALA A 267 2.25 -13.37 -17.25
CA ALA A 267 1.93 -13.59 -15.84
C ALA A 267 2.26 -12.37 -14.97
N ILE A 268 3.42 -11.73 -15.19
CA ILE A 268 3.80 -10.49 -14.50
C ILE A 268 2.82 -9.36 -14.86
N CYS A 269 2.42 -9.22 -16.15
CA CYS A 269 1.41 -8.24 -16.57
C CYS A 269 0.08 -8.45 -15.84
N ILE A 270 -0.43 -9.67 -15.79
CA ILE A 270 -1.67 -10.01 -15.08
C ILE A 270 -1.56 -9.57 -13.60
N ASN A 271 -0.45 -9.90 -12.94
CA ASN A 271 -0.23 -9.54 -11.54
C ASN A 271 -0.12 -8.03 -11.34
N VAL A 272 0.75 -7.35 -12.09
CA VAL A 272 1.03 -5.91 -11.94
C VAL A 272 -0.18 -5.06 -12.28
N PHE A 273 -0.81 -5.31 -13.44
CA PHE A 273 -1.99 -4.53 -13.84
C PHE A 273 -3.21 -4.86 -13.01
N GLY A 274 -3.34 -6.09 -12.49
CA GLY A 274 -4.36 -6.46 -11.51
C GLY A 274 -4.23 -5.65 -10.21
N ILE A 275 -3.03 -5.57 -9.65
CA ILE A 275 -2.75 -4.76 -8.45
C ILE A 275 -2.97 -3.26 -8.74
N LEU A 276 -2.49 -2.78 -9.88
CA LEU A 276 -2.65 -1.38 -10.26
C LEU A 276 -4.13 -1.00 -10.38
N ALA A 277 -4.97 -1.86 -10.95
CA ALA A 277 -6.41 -1.64 -11.03
C ALA A 277 -7.05 -1.56 -9.63
N ILE A 278 -6.69 -2.49 -8.73
CA ILE A 278 -7.14 -2.47 -7.32
C ILE A 278 -6.69 -1.16 -6.64
N TYR A 279 -5.43 -0.78 -6.81
CA TYR A 279 -4.87 0.45 -6.24
C TYR A 279 -5.61 1.69 -6.74
N LEU A 280 -5.86 1.82 -8.03
CA LEU A 280 -6.55 2.99 -8.61
C LEU A 280 -7.98 3.12 -8.08
N VAL A 281 -8.70 2.00 -7.92
CA VAL A 281 -10.05 1.99 -7.33
C VAL A 281 -10.02 2.41 -5.85
N LEU A 282 -9.07 1.90 -5.08
CA LEU A 282 -8.92 2.23 -3.66
C LEU A 282 -8.44 3.66 -3.46
N ASN A 283 -7.45 4.12 -4.23
CA ASN A 283 -6.87 5.46 -4.12
C ASN A 283 -7.90 6.57 -4.37
N GLN A 284 -8.83 6.39 -5.31
CA GLN A 284 -9.90 7.36 -5.55
C GLN A 284 -10.79 7.55 -4.31
N ARG A 285 -11.10 6.47 -3.59
CA ARG A 285 -11.89 6.53 -2.36
C ARG A 285 -11.14 7.17 -1.20
N ILE A 286 -9.84 6.94 -1.11
CA ILE A 286 -8.95 7.54 -0.11
C ILE A 286 -8.83 9.05 -0.33
N MET A 287 -8.57 9.48 -1.56
CA MET A 287 -8.44 10.89 -1.91
C MET A 287 -9.75 11.66 -1.72
N ALA A 288 -10.90 11.06 -2.04
CA ALA A 288 -12.21 11.65 -1.75
C ALA A 288 -12.45 11.83 -0.24
N GLY A 289 -12.00 10.88 0.58
CA GLY A 289 -12.08 10.98 2.04
C GLY A 289 -11.16 12.06 2.63
N LEU A 290 -9.96 12.25 2.08
CA LEU A 290 -9.02 13.29 2.50
C LEU A 290 -9.53 14.70 2.13
N ALA A 291 -10.05 14.85 0.92
CA ALA A 291 -10.58 16.14 0.45
C ALA A 291 -11.77 16.62 1.28
N SER A 292 -12.65 15.71 1.72
CA SER A 292 -13.79 16.05 2.57
C SER A 292 -13.41 16.46 4.00
N GLY A 293 -12.25 16.03 4.48
CA GLY A 293 -11.70 16.41 5.80
C GLY A 293 -10.94 17.74 5.80
N ALA A 294 -10.32 18.12 4.67
CA ALA A 294 -9.53 19.34 4.54
C ALA A 294 -10.39 20.63 4.35
N VAL A 295 -11.66 20.51 4.01
CA VAL A 295 -12.56 21.67 3.74
C VAL A 295 -13.27 22.17 5.01
N LYS A 296 -13.05 21.56 6.18
CA LYS A 296 -13.65 21.98 7.46
C LYS A 296 -12.66 22.65 8.42
N GLY A 297 -11.51 23.15 7.90
CA GLY A 297 -10.57 23.99 8.65
C GLY A 297 -10.56 25.42 8.14
#